data_565a0ed185ae964bf49d5d003f7eca54
#
_entry.id   565a0ed185ae964bf49d5d003f7eca54
#
_cell.length_a   1.000
_cell.length_b   1.000
_cell.length_c   1.000
_cell.angle_alpha   90.00
_cell.angle_beta   90.00
_cell.angle_gamma   90.00
#
_symmetry.space_group_name_H-M   'P 1'
#
loop_
_entity.id
_entity.type
_entity.pdbx_description
1 polymer ?
#
loop_
_entity_poly.entity_id
_entity_poly.type
_entity_poly.pdbx_seq_one_letter_code
_entity_poly.pdbx_strand_id
1 'polypeptide(L)'
;DYAVAHRLSDGKEIWRVGDLNPKDRYNRTLRFVASPVAVPGLIVVPSAKGRGVVGVRPNATGLIMSGAKGEQWRLARGTPDVVSPLIYGKEVYLNRENGSILCLDAATGEQHYSERAHAQTYRGSPVAADGKIYVTARDGTVSVIKAGPKFEVLSKNKIKDQLTASPALANGRIYLRGFEALYAIGKK
;
A
#
# COMPACT_ATOMS: atom_id res chain seq x y z
N ASP A 1 12.54 6.26 -14.65
CA ASP A 1 12.28 5.79 -13.30
C ASP A 1 11.88 4.31 -13.33
N TYR A 2 12.50 3.50 -12.46
CA TYR A 2 12.32 2.05 -12.39
C TYR A 2 12.20 1.62 -10.93
N ALA A 3 11.46 0.53 -10.69
CA ALA A 3 11.65 -0.31 -9.51
C ALA A 3 12.55 -1.48 -9.89
N VAL A 4 13.54 -1.79 -9.07
CA VAL A 4 14.59 -2.76 -9.42
C VAL A 4 14.73 -3.81 -8.31
N ALA A 5 14.89 -5.07 -8.68
CA ALA A 5 15.25 -6.14 -7.75
C ALA A 5 16.69 -6.60 -8.01
N HIS A 6 17.42 -6.80 -6.92
CA HIS A 6 18.79 -7.29 -6.94
C HIS A 6 18.91 -8.62 -6.18
N ARG A 7 19.82 -9.45 -6.64
CA ARG A 7 20.16 -10.70 -5.96
C ARG A 7 20.93 -10.40 -4.68
N LEU A 8 20.51 -10.97 -3.56
CA LEU A 8 21.11 -10.70 -2.25
C LEU A 8 22.57 -11.17 -2.17
N SER A 9 22.94 -12.23 -2.89
CA SER A 9 24.29 -12.83 -2.79
C SER A 9 25.39 -12.02 -3.48
N ASP A 10 25.07 -11.28 -4.56
CA ASP A 10 26.07 -10.61 -5.39
C ASP A 10 25.67 -9.21 -5.88
N GLY A 11 24.46 -8.74 -5.50
CA GLY A 11 23.93 -7.43 -5.88
C GLY A 11 23.57 -7.30 -7.36
N LYS A 12 23.63 -8.37 -8.15
CA LYS A 12 23.25 -8.30 -9.56
C LYS A 12 21.76 -8.06 -9.74
N GLU A 13 21.42 -7.22 -10.69
CA GLU A 13 20.04 -6.98 -11.06
C GLU A 13 19.38 -8.25 -11.60
N ILE A 14 18.20 -8.56 -11.09
CA ILE A 14 17.35 -9.67 -11.54
C ILE A 14 16.33 -9.16 -12.55
N TRP A 15 15.61 -8.10 -12.19
CA TRP A 15 14.62 -7.46 -13.04
C TRP A 15 14.46 -5.97 -12.70
N ARG A 16 13.86 -5.22 -13.63
CA ARG A 16 13.38 -3.86 -13.42
C ARG A 16 12.00 -3.65 -14.04
N VAL A 17 11.12 -2.96 -13.33
CA VAL A 17 9.81 -2.54 -13.85
C VAL A 17 9.94 -1.18 -14.49
N GLY A 18 9.54 -1.07 -15.76
CA GLY A 18 9.47 0.16 -16.54
C GLY A 18 8.06 0.75 -16.62
N ASP A 19 7.89 1.75 -17.49
CA ASP A 19 6.64 2.49 -17.74
C ASP A 19 6.05 3.19 -16.50
N LEU A 20 6.82 3.36 -15.43
CA LEU A 20 6.38 4.08 -14.24
C LEU A 20 6.42 5.61 -14.45
N ASN A 21 7.32 6.09 -15.28
CA ASN A 21 7.44 7.47 -15.76
C ASN A 21 8.06 7.45 -17.16
N PRO A 22 7.27 7.16 -18.20
CA PRO A 22 7.77 6.87 -19.54
C PRO A 22 8.41 8.10 -20.18
N LYS A 23 9.42 7.86 -21.04
CA LYS A 23 10.27 8.90 -21.66
C LYS A 23 9.50 9.86 -22.55
N ASP A 24 8.51 9.37 -23.28
CA ASP A 24 7.65 10.15 -24.20
C ASP A 24 6.77 11.21 -23.49
N ARG A 25 6.52 11.01 -22.20
CA ARG A 25 5.75 11.91 -21.34
C ARG A 25 6.39 12.05 -19.96
N TYR A 26 7.72 12.11 -19.94
CA TYR A 26 8.49 12.15 -18.71
C TYR A 26 8.17 13.40 -17.88
N ASN A 27 7.81 13.18 -16.61
CA ASN A 27 7.54 14.25 -15.65
C ASN A 27 8.63 14.26 -14.56
N ARG A 28 9.43 15.32 -14.54
CA ARG A 28 10.54 15.52 -13.59
C ARG A 28 10.09 15.75 -12.15
N THR A 29 8.81 16.10 -11.93
CA THR A 29 8.28 16.41 -10.59
C THR A 29 7.66 15.20 -9.89
N LEU A 30 7.58 14.06 -10.57
CA LEU A 30 7.06 12.83 -9.94
C LEU A 30 7.97 12.35 -8.82
N ARG A 31 7.34 12.00 -7.70
CA ARG A 31 8.01 11.42 -6.53
C ARG A 31 7.54 9.99 -6.35
N PHE A 32 8.48 9.09 -6.17
CA PHE A 32 8.25 7.68 -5.83
C PHE A 32 8.55 7.51 -4.35
N VAL A 33 7.53 7.54 -3.51
CA VAL A 33 7.67 7.55 -2.04
C VAL A 33 7.18 6.25 -1.41
N ALA A 34 6.05 5.73 -1.89
CA ALA A 34 5.49 4.48 -1.41
C ALA A 34 6.44 3.30 -1.69
N SER A 35 6.64 2.44 -0.71
CA SER A 35 7.52 1.27 -0.83
C SER A 35 6.83 0.11 -1.55
N PRO A 36 7.53 -0.67 -2.37
CA PRO A 36 7.05 -1.98 -2.81
C PRO A 36 6.81 -2.91 -1.63
N VAL A 37 5.84 -3.81 -1.78
CA VAL A 37 5.54 -4.86 -0.79
C VAL A 37 5.49 -6.22 -1.48
N ALA A 38 5.86 -7.28 -0.74
CA ALA A 38 5.93 -8.62 -1.29
C ALA A 38 5.37 -9.67 -0.34
N VAL A 39 4.73 -10.68 -0.94
CA VAL A 39 4.34 -11.94 -0.30
C VAL A 39 4.74 -13.09 -1.25
N PRO A 40 4.73 -14.35 -0.80
CA PRO A 40 4.90 -15.47 -1.72
C PRO A 40 3.91 -15.37 -2.89
N GLY A 41 4.42 -15.36 -4.12
CA GLY A 41 3.61 -15.29 -5.34
C GLY A 41 3.34 -13.88 -5.91
N LEU A 42 3.56 -12.80 -5.18
CA LEU A 42 3.26 -11.44 -5.67
C LEU A 42 4.19 -10.38 -5.07
N ILE A 43 4.68 -9.49 -5.92
CA ILE A 43 5.33 -8.24 -5.53
C ILE A 43 4.48 -7.09 -6.07
N VAL A 44 4.01 -6.19 -5.21
CA VAL A 44 3.25 -5.00 -5.61
C VAL A 44 4.18 -3.80 -5.63
N VAL A 45 4.33 -3.20 -6.80
CA VAL A 45 5.20 -2.04 -7.06
C VAL A 45 4.33 -0.80 -7.27
N PRO A 46 4.25 0.11 -6.29
CA PRO A 46 3.63 1.42 -6.49
C PRO A 46 4.55 2.32 -7.31
N SER A 47 3.97 3.27 -8.02
CA SER A 47 4.74 4.32 -8.69
C SER A 47 4.54 5.68 -8.00
N ALA A 48 4.47 6.78 -8.74
CA ALA A 48 4.19 8.10 -8.19
C ALA A 48 2.67 8.30 -7.96
N LYS A 49 2.32 9.24 -7.10
CA LYS A 49 0.95 9.63 -6.75
C LYS A 49 0.00 9.66 -7.96
N GLY A 50 -1.11 8.93 -7.84
CA GLY A 50 -2.15 8.87 -8.86
C GLY A 50 -1.75 8.13 -10.14
N ARG A 51 -0.55 7.59 -10.21
CA ARG A 51 -0.03 6.79 -11.35
C ARG A 51 -0.30 5.31 -11.14
N GLY A 52 0.30 4.47 -11.99
CA GLY A 52 0.07 3.03 -12.00
C GLY A 52 0.63 2.28 -10.79
N VAL A 53 0.07 1.12 -10.54
CA VAL A 53 0.58 0.11 -9.61
C VAL A 53 0.76 -1.18 -10.40
N VAL A 54 1.86 -1.88 -10.18
CA VAL A 54 2.19 -3.09 -10.94
C VAL A 54 2.31 -4.28 -10.01
N GLY A 55 1.57 -5.34 -10.28
CA GLY A 55 1.79 -6.68 -9.72
C GLY A 55 2.86 -7.40 -10.53
N VAL A 56 3.92 -7.83 -9.87
CA VAL A 56 5.08 -8.49 -10.49
C VAL A 56 5.18 -9.92 -9.97
N ARG A 57 5.46 -10.87 -10.88
CA ARG A 57 5.73 -12.26 -10.51
C ARG A 57 7.11 -12.35 -9.83
N PRO A 58 7.25 -13.06 -8.70
CA PRO A 58 8.54 -13.16 -7.99
C PRO A 58 9.68 -13.78 -8.82
N ASN A 59 9.33 -14.64 -9.79
CA ASN A 59 10.28 -15.29 -10.69
C ASN A 59 10.53 -14.52 -12.02
N ALA A 60 10.11 -13.25 -12.08
CA ALA A 60 10.38 -12.39 -13.22
C ALA A 60 11.88 -12.15 -13.40
N THR A 61 12.29 -11.87 -14.64
CA THR A 61 13.67 -11.50 -14.99
C THR A 61 13.70 -10.42 -16.06
N GLY A 62 14.77 -9.64 -16.10
CA GLY A 62 14.99 -8.61 -17.12
C GLY A 62 14.07 -7.41 -17.03
N LEU A 63 13.81 -6.76 -18.16
CA LEU A 63 12.97 -5.55 -18.23
C LEU A 63 11.49 -5.93 -18.32
N ILE A 64 10.69 -5.45 -17.36
CA ILE A 64 9.24 -5.67 -17.26
C ILE A 64 8.53 -4.38 -17.69
N MET A 65 8.18 -4.31 -18.96
CA MET A 65 7.32 -3.29 -19.53
C MET A 65 5.85 -3.71 -19.44
N SER A 66 4.92 -2.82 -19.76
CA SER A 66 3.50 -3.15 -19.82
C SER A 66 3.21 -4.33 -20.73
N GLY A 67 2.51 -5.35 -20.22
CA GLY A 67 2.21 -6.60 -20.93
C GLY A 67 3.36 -7.63 -20.98
N ALA A 68 4.51 -7.37 -20.34
CA ALA A 68 5.62 -8.32 -20.31
C ALA A 68 5.29 -9.55 -19.45
N LYS A 69 5.89 -10.70 -19.74
CA LYS A 69 5.67 -11.99 -19.05
C LYS A 69 5.89 -11.89 -17.52
N GLY A 70 6.77 -11.00 -17.06
CA GLY A 70 7.03 -10.78 -15.63
C GLY A 70 5.94 -9.97 -14.91
N GLU A 71 5.11 -9.23 -15.65
CA GLU A 71 3.94 -8.54 -15.12
C GLU A 71 2.82 -9.53 -14.85
N GLN A 72 2.23 -9.46 -13.67
CA GLN A 72 1.05 -10.25 -13.33
C GLN A 72 -0.21 -9.48 -13.66
N TRP A 73 -0.25 -8.21 -13.29
CA TRP A 73 -1.30 -7.25 -13.61
C TRP A 73 -0.77 -5.82 -13.52
N ARG A 74 -1.49 -4.88 -14.11
CA ARG A 74 -1.18 -3.45 -14.01
C ARG A 74 -2.46 -2.64 -13.86
N LEU A 75 -2.51 -1.84 -12.81
CA LEU A 75 -3.52 -0.82 -12.61
C LEU A 75 -2.98 0.49 -13.17
N ALA A 76 -3.71 1.14 -14.08
CA ALA A 76 -3.26 2.36 -14.76
C ALA A 76 -3.15 3.57 -13.82
N ARG A 77 -3.99 3.62 -12.76
CA ARG A 77 -4.04 4.70 -11.77
C ARG A 77 -4.39 4.13 -10.41
N GLY A 78 -3.87 4.71 -9.35
CA GLY A 78 -4.28 4.29 -8.01
C GLY A 78 -3.22 4.43 -6.95
N THR A 79 -1.97 4.67 -7.33
CA THR A 79 -0.87 4.84 -6.37
C THR A 79 -1.18 5.97 -5.39
N PRO A 80 -1.12 5.72 -4.08
CA PRO A 80 -1.09 6.75 -3.05
C PRO A 80 0.15 7.64 -3.17
N ASP A 81 0.18 8.79 -2.48
CA ASP A 81 1.35 9.68 -2.48
C ASP A 81 2.52 9.08 -1.67
N VAL A 82 2.27 8.75 -0.41
CA VAL A 82 3.32 8.30 0.52
C VAL A 82 3.00 6.96 1.18
N VAL A 83 1.76 6.56 1.16
CA VAL A 83 1.26 5.35 1.83
C VAL A 83 1.65 4.13 1.02
N SER A 84 2.35 3.17 1.62
CA SER A 84 2.70 1.92 0.96
C SER A 84 1.48 0.99 0.84
N PRO A 85 1.41 0.15 -0.20
CA PRO A 85 0.39 -0.89 -0.32
C PRO A 85 0.42 -1.86 0.86
N LEU A 86 -0.68 -2.54 1.09
CA LEU A 86 -0.77 -3.69 1.98
C LEU A 86 -1.28 -4.89 1.19
N ILE A 87 -0.61 -6.03 1.29
CA ILE A 87 -1.13 -7.31 0.81
C ILE A 87 -1.57 -8.10 2.05
N TYR A 88 -2.83 -8.51 2.07
CA TYR A 88 -3.34 -9.34 3.16
C TYR A 88 -4.39 -10.32 2.65
N GLY A 89 -4.15 -11.62 2.87
CA GLY A 89 -4.97 -12.68 2.30
C GLY A 89 -4.87 -12.72 0.77
N LYS A 90 -6.00 -12.56 0.10
CA LYS A 90 -6.11 -12.54 -1.37
C LYS A 90 -6.29 -11.12 -1.92
N GLU A 91 -6.13 -10.09 -1.12
CA GLU A 91 -6.40 -8.70 -1.46
C GLU A 91 -5.15 -7.83 -1.36
N VAL A 92 -5.11 -6.79 -2.21
CA VAL A 92 -4.18 -5.66 -2.15
C VAL A 92 -4.95 -4.40 -1.79
N TYR A 93 -4.51 -3.70 -0.77
CA TYR A 93 -5.13 -2.45 -0.30
C TYR A 93 -4.23 -1.27 -0.61
N LEU A 94 -4.80 -0.25 -1.25
CA LEU A 94 -4.15 1.02 -1.56
C LEU A 94 -4.92 2.14 -0.85
N ASN A 95 -4.39 2.63 0.27
CA ASN A 95 -5.01 3.70 1.04
C ASN A 95 -4.53 5.07 0.52
N ARG A 96 -5.42 5.84 -0.09
CA ARG A 96 -5.10 7.16 -0.65
C ARG A 96 -5.16 8.27 0.40
N GLU A 97 -4.48 9.38 0.13
CA GLU A 97 -4.40 10.52 1.07
C GLU A 97 -5.74 11.09 1.48
N ASN A 98 -6.76 10.99 0.63
CA ASN A 98 -8.12 11.49 0.89
C ASN A 98 -9.00 10.52 1.68
N GLY A 99 -8.42 9.40 2.17
CA GLY A 99 -9.12 8.36 2.91
C GLY A 99 -9.87 7.34 2.06
N SER A 100 -9.75 7.41 0.74
CA SER A 100 -10.27 6.37 -0.15
C SER A 100 -9.37 5.15 -0.10
N ILE A 101 -9.97 3.98 0.11
CA ILE A 101 -9.30 2.68 0.12
C ILE A 101 -9.73 1.92 -1.12
N LEU A 102 -8.77 1.63 -1.97
CA LEU A 102 -8.93 0.78 -3.13
C LEU A 102 -8.51 -0.64 -2.73
N CYS A 103 -9.40 -1.60 -2.92
CA CYS A 103 -9.14 -3.02 -2.69
C CYS A 103 -9.16 -3.75 -4.04
N LEU A 104 -8.12 -4.51 -4.29
CA LEU A 104 -7.93 -5.29 -5.52
C LEU A 104 -7.79 -6.78 -5.18
N ASP A 105 -8.21 -7.63 -6.09
CA ASP A 105 -7.80 -9.04 -6.09
C ASP A 105 -6.29 -9.15 -6.33
N ALA A 106 -5.58 -9.87 -5.47
CA ALA A 106 -4.13 -9.97 -5.55
C ALA A 106 -3.62 -10.74 -6.76
N ALA A 107 -4.42 -11.69 -7.29
CA ALA A 107 -4.02 -12.52 -8.43
C ALA A 107 -4.26 -11.80 -9.77
N THR A 108 -5.35 -11.03 -9.89
CA THR A 108 -5.80 -10.43 -11.16
C THR A 108 -5.61 -8.93 -11.24
N GLY A 109 -5.51 -8.23 -10.09
CA GLY A 109 -5.52 -6.77 -10.03
C GLY A 109 -6.91 -6.15 -10.24
N GLU A 110 -7.97 -6.97 -10.35
CA GLU A 110 -9.34 -6.47 -10.46
C GLU A 110 -9.79 -5.74 -9.21
N GLN A 111 -10.49 -4.64 -9.40
CA GLN A 111 -10.99 -3.83 -8.30
C GLN A 111 -12.24 -4.46 -7.68
N HIS A 112 -12.16 -4.80 -6.40
CA HIS A 112 -13.33 -5.19 -5.61
C HIS A 112 -14.13 -3.96 -5.19
N TYR A 113 -13.48 -2.94 -4.63
CA TYR A 113 -14.12 -1.68 -4.23
C TYR A 113 -13.15 -0.49 -4.22
N SER A 114 -13.73 0.71 -4.20
CA SER A 114 -13.01 1.96 -3.92
C SER A 114 -13.91 2.82 -3.04
N GLU A 115 -13.75 2.68 -1.73
CA GLU A 115 -14.64 3.25 -0.72
C GLU A 115 -13.86 4.13 0.27
N ARG A 116 -14.57 4.99 1.00
CA ARG A 116 -13.96 5.91 1.95
C ARG A 116 -14.36 5.59 3.38
N ALA A 117 -13.38 5.21 4.21
CA ALA A 117 -13.62 4.94 5.62
C ALA A 117 -13.82 6.25 6.41
N HIS A 118 -13.00 7.27 6.15
CA HIS A 118 -13.05 8.57 6.82
C HIS A 118 -12.44 9.65 5.92
N ALA A 119 -13.13 10.79 5.77
CA ALA A 119 -12.76 11.86 4.84
C ALA A 119 -11.71 12.80 5.47
N GLN A 120 -10.47 12.29 5.59
CA GLN A 120 -9.34 13.03 6.14
C GLN A 120 -8.05 12.69 5.41
N THR A 121 -6.96 13.39 5.74
CA THR A 121 -5.62 13.11 5.20
C THR A 121 -5.01 11.88 5.87
N TYR A 122 -4.48 10.97 5.04
CA TYR A 122 -3.77 9.77 5.47
C TYR A 122 -2.29 9.85 5.05
N ARG A 123 -1.38 9.48 5.96
CA ARG A 123 0.06 9.43 5.72
C ARG A 123 0.68 8.10 6.18
N GLY A 124 0.11 7.48 7.21
CA GLY A 124 0.52 6.17 7.69
C GLY A 124 0.06 5.06 6.73
N SER A 125 0.93 4.07 6.52
CA SER A 125 0.58 2.88 5.76
C SER A 125 -0.39 1.99 6.56
N PRO A 126 -1.34 1.30 5.90
CA PRO A 126 -2.24 0.37 6.56
C PRO A 126 -1.47 -0.83 7.12
N VAL A 127 -1.98 -1.40 8.20
CA VAL A 127 -1.50 -2.67 8.75
C VAL A 127 -2.67 -3.63 8.96
N ALA A 128 -2.39 -4.93 8.98
CA ALA A 128 -3.42 -5.95 9.13
C ALA A 128 -3.12 -6.94 10.24
N ALA A 129 -4.16 -7.36 10.94
CA ALA A 129 -4.16 -8.51 11.86
C ALA A 129 -5.58 -9.03 12.05
N ASP A 130 -5.73 -10.31 12.29
CA ASP A 130 -6.98 -10.98 12.67
C ASP A 130 -8.16 -10.63 11.75
N GLY A 131 -7.94 -10.64 10.43
CA GLY A 131 -8.97 -10.33 9.46
C GLY A 131 -9.41 -8.86 9.43
N LYS A 132 -8.59 -7.96 9.97
CA LYS A 132 -8.87 -6.52 10.05
C LYS A 132 -7.74 -5.70 9.45
N ILE A 133 -8.10 -4.58 8.83
CA ILE A 133 -7.19 -3.56 8.32
C ILE A 133 -7.32 -2.31 9.19
N TYR A 134 -6.20 -1.81 9.67
CA TYR A 134 -6.13 -0.60 10.49
C TYR A 134 -5.52 0.54 9.67
N VAL A 135 -6.22 1.65 9.57
CA VAL A 135 -5.78 2.86 8.86
C VAL A 135 -5.86 4.07 9.78
N THR A 136 -4.78 4.86 9.82
CA THR A 136 -4.65 6.02 10.69
C THR A 136 -4.77 7.31 9.89
N ALA A 137 -5.75 8.13 10.24
CA ALA A 137 -5.93 9.47 9.66
C ALA A 137 -5.19 10.53 10.49
N ARG A 138 -4.77 11.60 9.82
CA ARG A 138 -3.99 12.67 10.44
C ARG A 138 -4.70 13.36 11.61
N ASP A 139 -6.03 13.38 11.62
CA ASP A 139 -6.84 13.98 12.70
C ASP A 139 -6.93 13.10 13.97
N GLY A 140 -6.17 12.00 14.05
CA GLY A 140 -6.19 11.08 15.17
C GLY A 140 -7.21 9.94 15.05
N THR A 141 -8.00 9.89 13.97
CA THR A 141 -8.98 8.83 13.76
C THR A 141 -8.28 7.56 13.28
N VAL A 142 -8.58 6.44 13.93
CA VAL A 142 -8.19 5.09 13.53
C VAL A 142 -9.45 4.35 13.05
N SER A 143 -9.54 4.09 11.76
CA SER A 143 -10.60 3.26 11.20
C SER A 143 -10.16 1.81 11.14
N VAL A 144 -11.01 0.91 11.58
CA VAL A 144 -10.84 -0.54 11.49
C VAL A 144 -11.81 -1.07 10.45
N ILE A 145 -11.28 -1.73 9.42
CA ILE A 145 -12.04 -2.23 8.29
C ILE A 145 -11.91 -3.75 8.27
N LYS A 146 -12.97 -4.46 7.94
CA LYS A 146 -12.92 -5.89 7.71
C LYS A 146 -12.08 -6.18 6.46
N ALA A 147 -11.14 -7.10 6.57
CA ALA A 147 -10.40 -7.56 5.40
C ALA A 147 -11.30 -8.40 4.49
N GLY A 148 -11.07 -8.32 3.17
CA GLY A 148 -11.79 -9.08 2.17
C GLY A 148 -12.38 -8.21 1.06
N PRO A 149 -13.09 -8.84 0.09
CA PRO A 149 -13.54 -8.19 -1.14
C PRO A 149 -14.78 -7.28 -0.95
N LYS A 150 -15.34 -7.20 0.26
CA LYS A 150 -16.47 -6.32 0.58
C LYS A 150 -16.07 -5.27 1.59
N PHE A 151 -16.36 -4.01 1.30
CA PHE A 151 -16.07 -2.90 2.21
C PHE A 151 -17.01 -2.91 3.41
N GLU A 152 -16.42 -2.95 4.62
CA GLU A 152 -17.16 -2.90 5.89
C GLU A 152 -16.30 -2.19 6.93
N VAL A 153 -16.79 -1.07 7.48
CA VAL A 153 -16.12 -0.37 8.59
C VAL A 153 -16.61 -0.96 9.90
N LEU A 154 -15.72 -1.64 10.62
CA LEU A 154 -16.03 -2.29 11.91
C LEU A 154 -16.06 -1.30 13.07
N SER A 155 -15.13 -0.34 13.07
CA SER A 155 -15.09 0.72 14.08
C SER A 155 -14.31 1.94 13.61
N LYS A 156 -14.59 3.10 14.26
CA LYS A 156 -13.80 4.33 14.17
C LYS A 156 -13.52 4.82 15.58
N ASN A 157 -12.26 4.93 15.91
CA ASN A 157 -11.80 5.39 17.22
C ASN A 157 -10.95 6.63 17.02
N LYS A 158 -10.94 7.55 17.99
CA LYS A 158 -10.20 8.79 17.89
C LYS A 158 -9.35 9.03 19.13
N ILE A 159 -8.08 9.38 18.93
CA ILE A 159 -7.22 9.93 19.95
C ILE A 159 -7.10 11.45 19.74
N LYS A 160 -6.80 12.19 20.81
CA LYS A 160 -6.62 13.65 20.76
C LYS A 160 -5.17 14.02 20.38
N ASP A 161 -4.70 13.46 19.24
CA ASP A 161 -3.36 13.72 18.73
C ASP A 161 -3.36 13.52 17.20
N GLN A 162 -2.40 14.10 16.49
CA GLN A 162 -2.23 13.89 15.06
C GLN A 162 -1.42 12.63 14.79
N LEU A 163 -1.84 11.87 13.78
CA LEU A 163 -1.18 10.64 13.36
C LEU A 163 -0.64 10.77 11.92
N THR A 164 0.65 10.51 11.74
CA THR A 164 1.30 10.45 10.41
C THR A 164 2.10 9.17 10.20
N ALA A 165 2.39 8.47 11.28
CA ALA A 165 3.08 7.18 11.25
C ALA A 165 2.11 6.01 11.00
N SER A 166 2.63 4.95 10.43
CA SER A 166 1.93 3.67 10.36
C SER A 166 1.75 3.10 11.76
N PRO A 167 0.59 2.49 12.08
CA PRO A 167 0.42 1.80 13.35
C PRO A 167 1.30 0.55 13.39
N ALA A 168 1.65 0.08 14.60
CA ALA A 168 2.29 -1.22 14.80
C ALA A 168 1.38 -2.11 15.65
N LEU A 169 1.34 -3.39 15.30
CA LEU A 169 0.54 -4.40 16.00
C LEU A 169 1.50 -5.42 16.62
N ALA A 170 1.50 -5.54 17.93
CA ALA A 170 2.34 -6.50 18.64
C ALA A 170 1.73 -6.87 20.00
N ASN A 171 1.85 -8.14 20.39
CA ASN A 171 1.48 -8.63 21.73
C ASN A 171 0.04 -8.24 22.14
N GLY A 172 -0.92 -8.34 21.21
CA GLY A 172 -2.32 -7.99 21.44
C GLY A 172 -2.58 -6.48 21.62
N ARG A 173 -1.65 -5.64 21.27
CA ARG A 173 -1.74 -4.18 21.37
C ARG A 173 -1.55 -3.50 20.03
N ILE A 174 -2.17 -2.31 19.90
CA ILE A 174 -1.95 -1.36 18.82
C ILE A 174 -1.07 -0.23 19.37
N TYR A 175 0.05 0.03 18.69
CA TYR A 175 0.94 1.14 19.00
C TYR A 175 0.74 2.24 17.97
N LEU A 176 0.44 3.45 18.42
CA LEU A 176 0.22 4.62 17.59
C LEU A 176 1.21 5.71 17.97
N ARG A 177 2.06 6.13 17.02
CA ARG A 177 2.94 7.28 17.22
C ARG A 177 2.22 8.53 16.78
N GLY A 178 1.85 9.36 17.74
CA GLY A 178 1.33 10.70 17.54
C GLY A 178 2.44 11.76 17.54
N PHE A 179 2.07 13.02 17.41
CA PHE A 179 3.00 14.14 17.55
C PHE A 179 3.40 14.34 19.01
N GLU A 180 2.45 14.20 19.93
CA GLU A 180 2.65 14.45 21.36
C GLU A 180 3.13 13.18 22.10
N ALA A 181 2.63 12.00 21.73
CA ALA A 181 2.89 10.78 22.49
C ALA A 181 2.98 9.51 21.65
N LEU A 182 3.50 8.45 22.26
CA LEU A 182 3.36 7.07 21.83
C LEU A 182 2.25 6.41 22.65
N TYR A 183 1.21 5.95 21.98
CA TYR A 183 0.06 5.27 22.59
C TYR A 183 0.19 3.76 22.43
N ALA A 184 -0.08 3.01 23.50
CA ALA A 184 -0.20 1.56 23.50
C ALA A 184 -1.63 1.19 23.95
N ILE A 185 -2.43 0.69 23.02
CA ILE A 185 -3.86 0.40 23.24
C ILE A 185 -4.06 -1.13 23.16
N GLY A 186 -4.66 -1.71 24.16
CA GLY A 186 -4.95 -3.14 24.25
C GLY A 186 -5.91 -3.46 25.38
N LYS A 187 -6.36 -4.72 25.46
CA LYS A 187 -7.11 -5.21 26.62
C LYS A 187 -6.18 -5.21 27.85
N LYS A 188 -6.77 -4.84 28.97
CA LYS A 188 -6.15 -5.06 30.30
C LYS A 188 -6.18 -6.54 30.64
#